data_737b8685f9de59168beb9a32b084179a
#
_entry.id   737b8685f9de59168beb9a32b084179a
#
_cell.length_a   1.000
_cell.length_b   1.000
_cell.length_c   1.000
_cell.angle_alpha   90.00
_cell.angle_beta   90.00
_cell.angle_gamma   90.00
#
_symmetry.space_group_name_H-M   'P 1'
#
loop_
_entity.id
_entity.type
_entity.pdbx_description
1 polymer ?
#
loop_
_entity_poly.entity_id
_entity_poly.type
_entity_poly.pdbx_seq_one_letter_code
_entity_poly.pdbx_strand_id
1 'polypeptide(L)'
;MLRECELSKRTTRAARSRPRAAVKRSHLRPVHRQPSPAQRDELARWDEFEDNLAVEVGKRNVGLQKRPPFDTARGYLKREVYRYICERLDQKAGVSLQWCIEEAREGRLPRRPSFRDNPFHWALLGLQNRPELNLKKGEISRFGRQLLYARRHKVPAHFLVGFIYQTGSPTLINRRVADDEREPWYGTLGN
;
A
#
# COMPACT_ATOMS: atom_id res chain seq x y z
N MET A 1 5.94 -31.88 -66.25
CA MET A 1 6.13 -30.45 -66.01
C MET A 1 6.49 -30.25 -64.55
N LEU A 2 7.76 -30.17 -64.26
CA LEU A 2 8.33 -30.00 -62.92
C LEU A 2 8.41 -28.50 -62.65
N ARG A 3 7.85 -28.00 -61.53
CA ARG A 3 8.08 -26.65 -61.02
C ARG A 3 8.97 -26.74 -59.78
N GLU A 4 10.17 -26.20 -59.96
CA GLU A 4 11.17 -26.02 -58.89
C GLU A 4 10.68 -25.00 -57.88
N CYS A 5 10.73 -25.37 -56.57
CA CYS A 5 10.54 -24.45 -55.49
C CYS A 5 11.89 -23.87 -55.08
N GLU A 6 12.11 -22.59 -55.30
CA GLU A 6 13.25 -21.84 -54.82
C GLU A 6 13.23 -21.69 -53.31
N LEU A 7 14.26 -22.19 -52.65
CA LEU A 7 14.53 -22.01 -51.22
C LEU A 7 15.13 -20.61 -50.99
N SER A 8 14.32 -19.74 -50.40
CA SER A 8 14.73 -18.41 -49.91
C SER A 8 15.65 -18.55 -48.72
N LYS A 9 16.91 -18.19 -48.90
CA LYS A 9 17.94 -18.12 -47.84
C LYS A 9 17.62 -16.99 -46.88
N ARG A 10 17.10 -17.32 -45.68
CA ARG A 10 17.02 -16.38 -44.56
C ARG A 10 18.40 -16.18 -43.93
N THR A 11 18.97 -15.02 -44.17
CA THR A 11 20.19 -14.52 -43.51
C THR A 11 19.87 -14.21 -42.04
N THR A 12 20.36 -15.04 -41.15
CA THR A 12 20.32 -14.82 -39.70
C THR A 12 21.29 -13.71 -39.32
N ARG A 13 20.75 -12.53 -39.04
CA ARG A 13 21.48 -11.38 -38.51
C ARG A 13 21.86 -11.65 -37.06
N ALA A 14 23.10 -12.02 -36.80
CA ALA A 14 23.64 -12.23 -35.46
C ALA A 14 23.58 -10.93 -34.66
N ALA A 15 22.71 -10.93 -33.61
CA ALA A 15 22.62 -9.85 -32.66
C ALA A 15 23.86 -9.86 -31.75
N ARG A 16 24.77 -8.91 -31.98
CA ARG A 16 25.91 -8.64 -31.09
C ARG A 16 25.38 -8.13 -29.75
N SER A 17 25.29 -9.02 -28.76
CA SER A 17 25.07 -8.68 -27.37
C SER A 17 26.29 -7.96 -26.81
N ARG A 18 26.18 -6.64 -26.62
CA ARG A 18 27.16 -5.88 -25.86
C ARG A 18 27.12 -6.32 -24.41
N PRO A 19 28.24 -6.65 -23.75
CA PRO A 19 28.26 -6.96 -22.34
C PRO A 19 27.88 -5.69 -21.56
N ARG A 20 26.74 -5.71 -20.89
CA ARG A 20 26.36 -4.69 -19.89
C ARG A 20 27.35 -4.83 -18.73
N ALA A 21 28.28 -3.89 -18.61
CA ALA A 21 29.12 -3.76 -17.43
C ALA A 21 28.22 -3.65 -16.21
N ALA A 22 28.24 -4.68 -15.38
CA ALA A 22 27.56 -4.70 -14.09
C ALA A 22 28.27 -3.72 -13.16
N VAL A 23 27.77 -2.48 -13.12
CA VAL A 23 28.16 -1.51 -12.09
C VAL A 23 27.71 -2.12 -10.77
N LYS A 24 28.64 -2.73 -10.02
CA LYS A 24 28.47 -3.11 -8.63
C LYS A 24 28.19 -1.84 -7.84
N ARG A 25 26.91 -1.46 -7.69
CA ARG A 25 26.53 -0.46 -6.71
C ARG A 25 26.83 -1.08 -5.33
N SER A 26 27.94 -0.65 -4.73
CA SER A 26 28.18 -0.88 -3.34
C SER A 26 26.99 -0.34 -2.57
N HIS A 27 26.19 -1.25 -1.99
CA HIS A 27 25.19 -0.88 -1.01
C HIS A 27 25.93 -0.40 0.22
N LEU A 28 26.30 0.88 0.22
CA LEU A 28 26.64 1.56 1.44
C LEU A 28 25.42 1.41 2.35
N ARG A 29 25.55 0.59 3.41
CA ARG A 29 24.56 0.57 4.48
C ARG A 29 24.35 2.01 4.89
N PRO A 30 23.10 2.50 4.96
CA PRO A 30 22.87 3.85 5.45
C PRO A 30 23.53 3.94 6.83
N VAL A 31 24.40 4.92 6.98
CA VAL A 31 24.97 5.27 8.29
C VAL A 31 23.75 5.46 9.19
N HIS A 32 23.63 4.64 10.25
CA HIS A 32 22.54 4.74 11.22
C HIS A 32 22.62 6.12 11.88
N ARG A 33 21.98 7.08 11.24
CA ARG A 33 21.81 8.41 11.79
C ARG A 33 20.87 8.26 12.97
N GLN A 34 21.32 8.66 14.16
CA GLN A 34 20.45 8.59 15.32
C GLN A 34 19.13 9.31 15.06
N PRO A 35 17.99 8.68 15.40
CA PRO A 35 16.70 9.26 15.14
C PRO A 35 16.53 10.60 15.86
N SER A 36 15.94 11.57 15.18
CA SER A 36 15.57 12.84 15.79
C SER A 36 14.52 12.63 16.91
N PRO A 37 14.36 13.58 17.85
CA PRO A 37 13.30 13.49 18.85
C PRO A 37 11.92 13.22 18.24
N ALA A 38 11.56 13.94 17.19
CA ALA A 38 10.28 13.75 16.50
C ALA A 38 10.14 12.35 15.88
N GLN A 39 11.23 11.75 15.39
CA GLN A 39 11.20 10.38 14.87
C GLN A 39 11.06 9.35 15.98
N ARG A 40 11.67 9.58 17.15
CA ARG A 40 11.51 8.70 18.33
C ARG A 40 10.07 8.73 18.84
N ASP A 41 9.50 9.91 18.96
CA ASP A 41 8.10 10.07 19.39
C ASP A 41 7.12 9.42 18.40
N GLU A 42 7.40 9.54 17.10
CA GLU A 42 6.58 8.91 16.08
C GLU A 42 6.72 7.37 16.10
N LEU A 43 7.93 6.86 16.34
CA LEU A 43 8.16 5.42 16.46
C LEU A 43 7.39 4.84 17.65
N ALA A 44 7.44 5.48 18.81
CA ALA A 44 6.67 5.04 19.98
C ALA A 44 5.16 4.99 19.70
N ARG A 45 4.62 6.00 18.97
CA ARG A 45 3.20 6.01 18.55
C ARG A 45 2.88 4.93 17.52
N TRP A 46 3.82 4.67 16.61
CA TRP A 46 3.67 3.60 15.63
C TRP A 46 3.64 2.23 16.31
N ASP A 47 4.54 1.96 17.23
CA ASP A 47 4.60 0.70 17.98
C ASP A 47 3.33 0.49 18.81
N GLU A 48 2.87 1.52 19.52
CA GLU A 48 1.59 1.48 20.27
C GLU A 48 0.40 1.20 19.34
N PHE A 49 0.38 1.87 18.17
CA PHE A 49 -0.66 1.64 17.16
C PHE A 49 -0.65 0.21 16.64
N GLU A 50 0.54 -0.33 16.30
CA GLU A 50 0.68 -1.71 15.82
C GLU A 50 0.20 -2.73 16.85
N ASP A 51 0.60 -2.58 18.11
CA ASP A 51 0.23 -3.48 19.20
C ASP A 51 -1.27 -3.47 19.45
N ASN A 52 -1.86 -2.31 19.59
CA ASN A 52 -3.30 -2.14 19.77
C ASN A 52 -4.10 -2.73 18.58
N LEU A 53 -3.64 -2.48 17.36
CA LEU A 53 -4.27 -3.00 16.14
C LEU A 53 -4.21 -4.53 16.09
N ALA A 54 -3.05 -5.13 16.42
CA ALA A 54 -2.85 -6.57 16.42
C ALA A 54 -3.77 -7.26 17.44
N VAL A 55 -3.85 -6.74 18.66
CA VAL A 55 -4.73 -7.25 19.72
C VAL A 55 -6.20 -7.21 19.26
N GLU A 56 -6.67 -6.08 18.76
CA GLU A 56 -8.07 -5.90 18.39
C GLU A 56 -8.46 -6.69 17.13
N VAL A 57 -7.57 -6.81 16.15
CA VAL A 57 -7.79 -7.67 14.98
C VAL A 57 -7.79 -9.14 15.40
N GLY A 58 -6.89 -9.55 16.28
CA GLY A 58 -6.82 -10.89 16.84
C GLY A 58 -8.14 -11.30 17.51
N LYS A 59 -8.69 -10.46 18.38
CA LYS A 59 -10.01 -10.68 19.04
C LYS A 59 -11.15 -10.88 18.02
N ARG A 60 -11.11 -10.16 16.90
CA ARG A 60 -12.13 -10.26 15.84
C ARG A 60 -11.98 -11.49 14.96
N ASN A 61 -10.78 -12.06 14.87
CA ASN A 61 -10.54 -13.28 14.12
C ASN A 61 -10.99 -14.55 14.86
N VAL A 62 -11.07 -14.54 16.19
CA VAL A 62 -11.39 -15.72 17.02
C VAL A 62 -12.90 -16.00 17.08
N GLY A 63 -13.76 -15.05 16.73
CA GLY A 63 -15.21 -15.22 16.86
C GLY A 63 -15.85 -15.88 15.63
N LEU A 64 -16.64 -16.96 15.86
CA LEU A 64 -17.51 -17.57 14.84
C LEU A 64 -18.75 -16.72 14.50
N GLN A 65 -18.98 -15.64 15.23
CA GLN A 65 -20.16 -14.79 15.03
C GLN A 65 -20.09 -14.03 13.71
N LYS A 66 -21.19 -14.05 12.98
CA LYS A 66 -21.38 -13.23 11.78
C LYS A 66 -21.42 -11.76 12.17
N ARG A 67 -20.32 -11.05 11.93
CA ARG A 67 -20.18 -9.61 12.23
C ARG A 67 -20.57 -8.75 11.03
N PRO A 68 -21.12 -7.56 11.24
CA PRO A 68 -21.32 -6.61 10.17
C PRO A 68 -19.96 -6.22 9.53
N PRO A 69 -19.96 -5.81 8.25
CA PRO A 69 -18.72 -5.55 7.49
C PRO A 69 -17.73 -4.61 8.17
N PHE A 70 -18.22 -3.59 8.89
CA PHE A 70 -17.39 -2.60 9.58
C PHE A 70 -16.75 -3.15 10.88
N ASP A 71 -17.30 -4.22 11.45
CA ASP A 71 -16.78 -4.86 12.67
C ASP A 71 -16.03 -6.18 12.40
N THR A 72 -15.91 -6.57 11.15
CA THR A 72 -15.02 -7.67 10.78
C THR A 72 -13.55 -7.29 11.04
N ALA A 73 -12.68 -8.27 11.28
CA ALA A 73 -11.24 -8.03 11.44
C ALA A 73 -10.65 -7.18 10.31
N ARG A 74 -11.06 -7.44 9.06
CA ARG A 74 -10.60 -6.68 7.88
C ARG A 74 -11.24 -5.29 7.77
N GLY A 75 -12.49 -5.14 8.16
CA GLY A 75 -13.17 -3.84 8.22
C GLY A 75 -12.52 -2.93 9.27
N TYR A 76 -12.33 -3.47 10.47
CA TYR A 76 -11.66 -2.78 11.57
C TYR A 76 -10.23 -2.36 11.17
N LEU A 77 -9.41 -3.29 10.68
CA LEU A 77 -8.04 -3.01 10.24
C LEU A 77 -7.99 -1.86 9.22
N LYS A 78 -8.81 -1.90 8.18
CA LYS A 78 -8.84 -0.83 7.18
C LYS A 78 -9.20 0.52 7.78
N ARG A 79 -10.21 0.56 8.67
CA ARG A 79 -10.67 1.78 9.31
C ARG A 79 -9.58 2.40 10.20
N GLU A 80 -8.94 1.59 11.04
CA GLU A 80 -7.93 2.09 11.98
C GLU A 80 -6.65 2.53 11.26
N VAL A 81 -6.18 1.76 10.26
CA VAL A 81 -5.05 2.18 9.42
C VAL A 81 -5.37 3.49 8.70
N TYR A 82 -6.58 3.61 8.16
CA TYR A 82 -7.00 4.83 7.48
C TYR A 82 -7.02 6.04 8.42
N ARG A 83 -7.63 5.89 9.59
CA ARG A 83 -7.72 6.93 10.62
C ARG A 83 -6.32 7.39 11.03
N TYR A 84 -5.47 6.46 11.46
CA TYR A 84 -4.11 6.75 11.91
C TYR A 84 -3.30 7.49 10.85
N ILE A 85 -3.24 6.97 9.63
CA ILE A 85 -2.46 7.59 8.55
C ILE A 85 -3.01 8.97 8.18
N CYS A 86 -4.33 9.15 8.11
CA CYS A 86 -4.92 10.46 7.85
C CYS A 86 -4.52 11.48 8.93
N GLU A 87 -4.65 11.13 10.20
CA GLU A 87 -4.27 11.98 11.33
C GLU A 87 -2.80 12.39 11.26
N ARG A 88 -1.88 11.42 10.98
CA ARG A 88 -0.44 11.72 10.88
C ARG A 88 -0.12 12.64 9.70
N LEU A 89 -0.77 12.43 8.56
CA LEU A 89 -0.59 13.30 7.39
C LEU A 89 -1.12 14.71 7.62
N ASP A 90 -2.26 14.84 8.28
CA ASP A 90 -2.87 16.15 8.61
C ASP A 90 -2.02 16.93 9.60
N GLN A 91 -1.35 16.24 10.53
CA GLN A 91 -0.38 16.80 11.48
C GLN A 91 1.01 17.06 10.85
N LYS A 92 1.14 16.90 9.52
CA LYS A 92 2.40 17.07 8.77
C LYS A 92 3.54 16.15 9.23
N ALA A 93 3.21 15.04 9.90
CA ALA A 93 4.18 14.05 10.40
C ALA A 93 4.61 13.02 9.32
N GLY A 94 4.27 13.24 8.06
CA GLY A 94 4.50 12.27 6.97
C GLY A 94 5.96 11.84 6.82
N VAL A 95 6.94 12.73 7.04
CA VAL A 95 8.37 12.40 6.94
C VAL A 95 8.80 11.46 8.08
N SER A 96 8.37 11.74 9.32
CA SER A 96 8.67 10.89 10.49
C SER A 96 7.97 9.54 10.37
N LEU A 97 6.71 9.52 9.92
CA LEU A 97 5.97 8.30 9.65
C LEU A 97 6.61 7.44 8.56
N GLN A 98 7.06 8.03 7.45
CA GLN A 98 7.80 7.31 6.42
C GLN A 98 9.03 6.64 7.00
N TRP A 99 9.82 7.38 7.78
CA TRP A 99 11.01 6.86 8.44
C TRP A 99 10.68 5.67 9.37
N CYS A 100 9.63 5.77 10.21
CA CYS A 100 9.19 4.67 11.09
C CYS A 100 8.86 3.40 10.30
N ILE A 101 8.14 3.53 9.18
CA ILE A 101 7.79 2.39 8.33
C ILE A 101 9.05 1.79 7.67
N GLU A 102 10.00 2.62 7.25
CA GLU A 102 11.29 2.17 6.70
C GLU A 102 12.08 1.38 7.73
N GLU A 103 12.11 1.85 8.98
CA GLU A 103 12.77 1.18 10.11
C GLU A 103 12.09 -0.17 10.42
N ALA A 104 10.77 -0.19 10.58
CA ALA A 104 9.99 -1.41 10.80
C ALA A 104 10.18 -2.47 9.70
N ARG A 105 10.57 -2.07 8.50
CA ARG A 105 10.84 -2.94 7.36
C ARG A 105 12.31 -3.18 7.08
N GLU A 106 13.20 -2.72 7.93
CA GLU A 106 14.66 -2.84 7.71
C GLU A 106 15.10 -2.36 6.31
N GLY A 107 14.48 -1.31 5.80
CA GLY A 107 14.72 -0.79 4.46
C GLY A 107 14.21 -1.67 3.30
N ARG A 108 13.47 -2.74 3.58
CA ARG A 108 12.91 -3.67 2.55
C ARG A 108 11.60 -3.17 1.97
N LEU A 109 11.60 -1.97 1.43
CA LEU A 109 10.41 -1.35 0.85
C LEU A 109 10.48 -1.32 -0.68
N PRO A 110 9.32 -1.40 -1.36
CA PRO A 110 9.28 -1.32 -2.80
C PRO A 110 9.61 0.09 -3.27
N ARG A 111 10.25 0.21 -4.43
CA ARG A 111 10.49 1.51 -5.04
C ARG A 111 9.20 2.20 -5.51
N ARG A 112 8.18 1.41 -5.83
CA ARG A 112 6.88 1.89 -6.33
C ARG A 112 5.75 1.03 -5.74
N PRO A 113 4.63 1.65 -5.32
CA PRO A 113 4.46 3.11 -5.21
C PRO A 113 5.39 3.71 -4.15
N SER A 114 5.78 4.98 -4.29
CA SER A 114 6.51 5.69 -3.24
C SER A 114 5.59 5.98 -2.05
N PHE A 115 6.15 6.39 -0.90
CA PHE A 115 5.34 6.82 0.24
C PHE A 115 4.40 7.98 -0.13
N ARG A 116 4.88 8.94 -0.92
CA ARG A 116 4.07 10.07 -1.42
C ARG A 116 2.89 9.62 -2.29
N ASP A 117 3.12 8.62 -3.15
CA ASP A 117 2.08 8.12 -4.04
C ASP A 117 0.99 7.38 -3.27
N ASN A 118 1.39 6.57 -2.26
CA ASN A 118 0.44 5.79 -1.47
C ASN A 118 0.95 5.48 -0.06
N PRO A 119 0.77 6.38 0.91
CA PRO A 119 1.20 6.18 2.29
C PRO A 119 0.48 5.00 2.98
N PHE A 120 -0.76 4.71 2.57
CA PHE A 120 -1.51 3.57 3.10
C PHE A 120 -0.91 2.23 2.69
N HIS A 121 -0.42 2.13 1.45
CA HIS A 121 0.27 0.92 0.99
C HIS A 121 1.53 0.67 1.82
N TRP A 122 2.29 1.71 2.12
CA TRP A 122 3.49 1.64 2.93
C TRP A 122 3.18 1.25 4.37
N ALA A 123 2.17 1.85 4.99
CA ALA A 123 1.71 1.48 6.34
C ALA A 123 1.31 -0.01 6.41
N LEU A 124 0.53 -0.48 5.45
CA LEU A 124 0.14 -1.90 5.39
C LEU A 124 1.32 -2.84 5.18
N LEU A 125 2.38 -2.39 4.49
CA LEU A 125 3.63 -3.13 4.38
C LEU A 125 4.37 -3.16 5.72
N GLY A 126 4.45 -2.06 6.46
CA GLY A 126 5.00 -2.02 7.83
C GLY A 126 4.33 -3.06 8.70
N LEU A 127 3.01 -3.06 8.71
CA LEU A 127 2.17 -3.97 9.49
C LEU A 127 2.25 -5.45 9.06
N GLN A 128 2.82 -5.76 7.90
CA GLN A 128 2.90 -7.15 7.38
C GLN A 128 3.70 -8.09 8.27
N ASN A 129 4.62 -7.57 9.06
CA ASN A 129 5.46 -8.37 9.96
C ASN A 129 4.69 -8.89 11.19
N ARG A 130 3.48 -8.38 11.45
CA ARG A 130 2.62 -8.81 12.56
C ARG A 130 1.79 -10.04 12.14
N PRO A 131 2.07 -11.24 12.69
CA PRO A 131 1.38 -12.48 12.31
C PRO A 131 -0.11 -12.44 12.62
N GLU A 132 -0.53 -11.71 13.66
CA GLU A 132 -1.93 -11.56 14.08
C GLU A 132 -2.77 -10.90 12.99
N LEU A 133 -2.16 -10.01 12.21
CA LEU A 133 -2.82 -9.30 11.12
C LEU A 133 -2.94 -10.16 9.85
N ASN A 134 -2.06 -11.15 9.68
CA ASN A 134 -2.04 -12.09 8.54
C ASN A 134 -2.31 -11.41 7.19
N LEU A 135 -1.57 -10.34 6.91
CA LEU A 135 -1.74 -9.54 5.70
C LEU A 135 -1.05 -10.19 4.50
N LYS A 136 -1.85 -10.61 3.52
CA LYS A 136 -1.34 -11.15 2.25
C LYS A 136 -0.94 -10.01 1.31
N LYS A 137 0.10 -10.23 0.49
CA LYS A 137 0.60 -9.24 -0.48
C LYS A 137 -0.49 -8.66 -1.39
N GLY A 138 -1.42 -9.49 -1.85
CA GLY A 138 -2.55 -9.05 -2.66
C GLY A 138 -3.55 -8.16 -1.90
N GLU A 139 -3.74 -8.42 -0.59
CA GLU A 139 -4.59 -7.59 0.26
C GLU A 139 -3.96 -6.22 0.50
N ILE A 140 -2.67 -6.17 0.76
CA ILE A 140 -1.92 -4.91 0.95
C ILE A 140 -2.10 -3.99 -0.25
N SER A 141 -1.90 -4.52 -1.47
CA SER A 141 -2.07 -3.74 -2.69
C SER A 141 -3.52 -3.27 -2.89
N ARG A 142 -4.48 -4.15 -2.62
CA ARG A 142 -5.91 -3.84 -2.76
C ARG A 142 -6.35 -2.81 -1.72
N PHE A 143 -6.03 -3.04 -0.45
CA PHE A 143 -6.41 -2.13 0.64
C PHE A 143 -5.75 -0.78 0.48
N GLY A 144 -4.45 -0.73 0.19
CA GLY A 144 -3.74 0.53 -0.02
C GLY A 144 -4.41 1.42 -1.08
N ARG A 145 -4.89 0.83 -2.18
CA ARG A 145 -5.62 1.56 -3.21
C ARG A 145 -7.01 2.01 -2.76
N GLN A 146 -7.73 1.16 -2.03
CA GLN A 146 -9.05 1.52 -1.48
C GLN A 146 -8.94 2.70 -0.50
N LEU A 147 -7.95 2.67 0.39
CA LEU A 147 -7.74 3.72 1.39
C LEU A 147 -7.29 5.03 0.73
N LEU A 148 -6.40 4.97 -0.26
CA LEU A 148 -5.99 6.13 -1.04
C LEU A 148 -7.18 6.78 -1.76
N TYR A 149 -8.03 5.97 -2.37
CA TYR A 149 -9.24 6.45 -3.03
C TYR A 149 -10.19 7.12 -2.06
N ALA A 150 -10.44 6.52 -0.90
CA ALA A 150 -11.25 7.12 0.15
C ALA A 150 -10.66 8.47 0.63
N ARG A 151 -9.32 8.57 0.77
CA ARG A 151 -8.64 9.82 1.16
C ARG A 151 -8.85 10.93 0.14
N ARG A 152 -8.82 10.62 -1.16
CA ARG A 152 -9.10 11.59 -2.24
C ARG A 152 -10.52 12.16 -2.14
N HIS A 153 -11.47 11.33 -1.70
CA HIS A 153 -12.85 11.74 -1.44
C HIS A 153 -13.06 12.35 -0.05
N LYS A 154 -12.01 12.53 0.77
CA LYS A 154 -12.07 13.05 2.15
C LYS A 154 -13.10 12.31 3.02
N VAL A 155 -13.22 10.99 2.82
CA VAL A 155 -14.18 10.16 3.55
C VAL A 155 -13.81 10.13 5.03
N PRO A 156 -14.73 10.45 5.97
CA PRO A 156 -14.47 10.26 7.39
C PRO A 156 -14.24 8.79 7.74
N ALA A 157 -13.32 8.52 8.68
CA ALA A 157 -12.89 7.15 9.00
C ALA A 157 -14.05 6.21 9.39
N HIS A 158 -15.08 6.72 10.06
CA HIS A 158 -16.24 5.92 10.49
C HIS A 158 -17.13 5.49 9.31
N PHE A 159 -17.13 6.21 8.19
CA PHE A 159 -17.85 5.84 6.96
C PHE A 159 -17.03 5.02 5.98
N LEU A 160 -15.72 4.83 6.23
CA LEU A 160 -14.79 4.20 5.30
C LEU A 160 -15.27 2.87 4.75
N VAL A 161 -15.71 1.97 5.64
CA VAL A 161 -16.09 0.61 5.23
C VAL A 161 -17.32 0.63 4.34
N GLY A 162 -18.33 1.44 4.70
CA GLY A 162 -19.52 1.65 3.87
C GLY A 162 -19.17 2.22 2.49
N PHE A 163 -18.30 3.24 2.45
CA PHE A 163 -17.80 3.83 1.21
C PHE A 163 -17.12 2.79 0.31
N ILE A 164 -16.21 1.97 0.86
CA ILE A 164 -15.52 0.91 0.10
C ILE A 164 -16.53 -0.11 -0.46
N TYR A 165 -17.58 -0.46 0.28
CA TYR A 165 -18.61 -1.36 -0.21
C TYR A 165 -19.45 -0.76 -1.35
N GLN A 166 -19.71 0.53 -1.31
CA GLN A 166 -20.49 1.24 -2.32
C GLN A 166 -19.71 1.53 -3.60
N THR A 167 -18.39 1.79 -3.48
CA THR A 167 -17.54 2.11 -4.64
C THR A 167 -17.28 0.95 -5.59
N GLY A 168 -17.64 -0.27 -5.20
CA GLY A 168 -17.61 -1.43 -6.07
C GLY A 168 -16.26 -2.17 -6.11
N SER A 169 -15.95 -2.78 -7.25
CA SER A 169 -14.82 -3.69 -7.37
C SER A 169 -13.46 -2.97 -7.30
N PRO A 170 -12.40 -3.66 -6.82
CA PRO A 170 -11.04 -3.11 -6.83
C PRO A 170 -10.55 -2.68 -8.22
N THR A 171 -11.01 -3.34 -9.28
CA THR A 171 -10.68 -2.98 -10.66
C THR A 171 -11.25 -1.62 -11.04
N LEU A 172 -12.50 -1.35 -10.65
CA LEU A 172 -13.14 -0.06 -10.88
C LEU A 172 -12.43 1.07 -10.12
N ILE A 173 -12.11 0.84 -8.83
CA ILE A 173 -11.34 1.79 -8.03
C ILE A 173 -9.98 2.08 -8.65
N ASN A 174 -9.28 1.07 -9.17
CA ASN A 174 -7.99 1.24 -9.83
C ASN A 174 -8.09 2.14 -11.05
N ARG A 175 -9.10 1.95 -11.87
CA ARG A 175 -9.35 2.78 -13.04
C ARG A 175 -9.62 4.22 -12.63
N ARG A 176 -10.54 4.45 -11.70
CA ARG A 176 -10.90 5.79 -11.22
C ARG A 176 -9.73 6.50 -10.53
N VAL A 177 -8.87 5.78 -9.80
CA VAL A 177 -7.66 6.36 -9.22
C VAL A 177 -6.68 6.80 -10.30
N ALA A 178 -6.55 6.03 -11.40
CA ALA A 178 -5.67 6.38 -12.52
C ALA A 178 -6.20 7.60 -13.29
N ASP A 179 -7.51 7.64 -13.51
CA ASP A 179 -8.18 8.68 -14.31
C ASP A 179 -8.54 9.93 -13.47
N ASP A 180 -8.22 9.93 -12.16
CA ASP A 180 -8.60 10.97 -11.19
C ASP A 180 -10.14 11.23 -11.11
N GLU A 181 -10.92 10.24 -11.51
CA GLU A 181 -12.38 10.31 -11.42
C GLU A 181 -12.86 10.33 -9.97
N ARG A 182 -13.88 11.11 -9.70
CA ARG A 182 -14.56 11.16 -8.40
C ARG A 182 -15.92 10.49 -8.47
N GLU A 183 -16.36 9.94 -7.32
CA GLU A 183 -17.71 9.42 -7.19
C GLU A 183 -18.74 10.57 -7.30
N PRO A 184 -19.62 10.59 -8.29
CA PRO A 184 -20.51 11.73 -8.54
C PRO A 184 -21.50 11.97 -7.38
N TRP A 185 -21.88 10.93 -6.65
CA TRP A 185 -22.81 11.03 -5.52
C TRP A 185 -22.17 11.56 -4.23
N TYR A 186 -20.83 11.49 -4.10
CA TYR A 186 -20.12 11.95 -2.90
C TYR A 186 -19.89 13.46 -2.90
N GLY A 187 -19.79 14.07 -4.07
CA GLY A 187 -19.60 15.52 -4.22
C GLY A 187 -20.84 16.35 -3.87
N THR A 188 -22.03 15.74 -3.85
CA THR A 188 -23.31 16.42 -3.60
C THR A 188 -23.71 16.45 -2.12
N LEU A 189 -23.02 15.70 -1.25
CA LEU A 189 -23.33 15.62 0.19
C LEU A 189 -22.59 16.68 1.02
N GLY A 190 -21.80 17.55 0.41
CA GLY A 190 -20.92 18.51 1.08
C GLY A 190 -21.20 20.00 0.80
N ASN A 191 -22.38 20.33 0.25
CA ASN A 191 -22.84 21.73 0.10
C ASN A 191 -24.06 21.96 0.95
#